data_a46aeb672f939c9904e0be1d3e49f003
#
_entry.id   a46aeb672f939c9904e0be1d3e49f003
#
_cell.length_a   1.000
_cell.length_b   1.000
_cell.length_c   1.000
_cell.angle_alpha   90.00
_cell.angle_beta   90.00
_cell.angle_gamma   90.00
#
_symmetry.space_group_name_H-M   'P 1'
#
loop_
_entity.id
_entity.type
_entity.pdbx_description
1 polymer ?
#
loop_
_entity_poly.entity_id
_entity_poly.type
_entity_poly.pdbx_seq_one_letter_code
_entity_poly.pdbx_strand_id
1 'polypeptide(L)'
;MDHGEPQTVEERDMIGEARLSLPAETVPSPIPNFSSPILLAIDTCTNRSSVALRDGQVLRAESSWESDRRHTAAVSAQIRRLMDSCDIKAAQIGAVAVAIGPGSFTGVRCGLAIAKGMASARDLVVIGVAAFDIIASAQPNLNLPLLTLVEIGRERVAVQRYEWQDGRPVVAGEWRILAWRDLAASIDAPIWVCGDVPAGLMALLGQNAIVAPAPLNLRRAGYLAEIGYERWASGKVDDVLTLTPIYPPENKPQEQSRIGAQLMQ
;
A
#
# COMPACT_ATOMS: atom_id res chain seq x y z
N MET A 1 -65.90 27.40 36.49
CA MET A 1 -64.76 28.17 36.97
C MET A 1 -63.89 27.18 37.70
N ASP A 2 -62.97 26.64 37.06
CA ASP A 2 -61.95 25.86 37.71
C ASP A 2 -60.62 26.03 36.92
N HIS A 3 -59.66 26.54 37.63
CA HIS A 3 -58.36 26.93 37.09
C HIS A 3 -57.44 25.72 37.24
N GLY A 4 -57.16 25.04 36.10
CA GLY A 4 -56.13 24.02 36.04
C GLY A 4 -54.75 24.64 35.99
N GLU A 5 -53.94 24.38 37.00
CA GLU A 5 -52.54 24.73 37.08
C GLU A 5 -51.69 23.96 36.04
N PRO A 6 -50.60 24.54 35.50
CA PRO A 6 -49.70 23.86 34.59
C PRO A 6 -48.75 22.95 35.38
N GLN A 7 -48.73 21.69 35.03
CA GLN A 7 -47.73 20.72 35.49
C GLN A 7 -46.34 21.11 35.00
N THR A 8 -45.45 21.22 35.95
CA THR A 8 -44.03 21.51 35.83
C THR A 8 -43.29 20.40 35.08
N VAL A 9 -42.44 20.81 34.16
CA VAL A 9 -41.50 20.02 33.37
C VAL A 9 -40.37 19.59 34.30
N GLU A 10 -40.44 18.38 34.85
CA GLU A 10 -39.32 17.69 35.51
C GLU A 10 -39.09 16.33 34.83
N GLU A 11 -38.58 16.37 33.62
CA GLU A 11 -38.10 15.15 32.92
C GLU A 11 -37.03 15.48 31.89
N ARG A 12 -35.91 16.08 32.33
CA ARG A 12 -34.73 16.30 31.53
C ARG A 12 -33.45 16.30 32.37
N ASP A 13 -33.19 15.22 33.09
CA ASP A 13 -31.88 15.03 33.72
C ASP A 13 -31.61 13.54 33.98
N MET A 14 -31.57 12.73 32.88
CA MET A 14 -31.05 11.37 32.95
C MET A 14 -30.27 11.03 31.67
N ILE A 15 -29.44 11.96 31.16
CA ILE A 15 -28.31 11.58 30.34
C ILE A 15 -27.10 11.81 31.23
N GLY A 16 -26.76 10.80 32.02
CA GLY A 16 -25.54 10.78 32.80
C GLY A 16 -24.37 10.96 31.86
N GLU A 17 -23.66 12.10 32.00
CA GLU A 17 -22.35 12.29 31.45
C GLU A 17 -21.42 11.19 31.98
N ALA A 18 -21.32 10.09 31.27
CA ALA A 18 -20.19 9.17 31.41
C ALA A 18 -18.94 9.91 30.94
N ARG A 19 -18.41 10.78 31.80
CA ARG A 19 -17.03 11.26 31.64
C ARG A 19 -16.16 10.03 31.71
N LEU A 20 -15.74 9.57 30.55
CA LEU A 20 -14.60 8.68 30.41
C LEU A 20 -13.39 9.45 30.99
N SER A 21 -13.13 9.27 32.27
CA SER A 21 -11.90 9.71 32.91
C SER A 21 -10.79 8.79 32.39
N LEU A 22 -10.24 9.15 31.24
CA LEU A 22 -8.95 8.60 30.81
C LEU A 22 -7.93 8.97 31.90
N PRO A 23 -7.11 8.02 32.37
CA PRO A 23 -6.04 8.32 33.32
C PRO A 23 -5.17 9.43 32.75
N ALA A 24 -4.86 10.43 33.57
CA ALA A 24 -4.04 11.60 33.22
C ALA A 24 -2.54 11.23 33.06
N GLU A 25 -2.25 10.05 32.57
CA GLU A 25 -0.87 9.61 32.34
C GLU A 25 -0.61 9.50 30.85
N THR A 26 0.37 10.33 30.45
CA THR A 26 1.03 10.37 29.15
C THR A 26 0.22 10.95 28.00
N VAL A 27 -0.08 12.24 28.07
CA VAL A 27 -0.02 13.04 26.84
C VAL A 27 1.46 13.01 26.43
N PRO A 28 1.83 12.41 25.28
CA PRO A 28 3.22 12.46 24.84
C PRO A 28 3.63 13.93 24.75
N SER A 29 4.78 14.24 25.28
CA SER A 29 5.42 15.56 25.17
C SER A 29 5.30 16.14 23.79
N PRO A 30 5.28 17.47 23.64
CA PRO A 30 5.23 18.11 22.33
C PRO A 30 6.28 17.49 21.43
N ILE A 31 5.86 17.12 20.22
CA ILE A 31 6.62 16.45 19.15
C ILE A 31 8.10 16.83 19.24
N PRO A 32 9.00 15.87 19.52
CA PRO A 32 10.43 16.20 19.69
C PRO A 32 10.93 16.89 18.43
N ASN A 33 11.71 17.93 18.59
CA ASN A 33 12.53 18.51 17.54
C ASN A 33 13.16 17.38 16.73
N PHE A 34 12.97 17.38 15.40
CA PHE A 34 13.47 16.46 14.39
C PHE A 34 14.85 15.90 14.72
N SER A 35 14.91 14.85 15.52
CA SER A 35 16.15 14.18 15.89
C SER A 35 16.39 12.90 15.10
N SER A 36 15.43 12.51 14.29
CA SER A 36 15.52 11.33 13.43
C SER A 36 15.49 11.76 11.95
N PRO A 37 16.31 11.16 11.10
CA PRO A 37 16.27 11.42 9.68
C PRO A 37 14.92 10.97 9.09
N ILE A 38 14.39 11.79 8.17
CA ILE A 38 13.10 11.57 7.52
C ILE A 38 13.22 10.47 6.46
N LEU A 39 12.24 9.57 6.41
CA LEU A 39 12.07 8.66 5.29
C LEU A 39 11.07 9.24 4.29
N LEU A 40 11.50 9.33 3.03
CA LEU A 40 10.64 9.63 1.88
C LEU A 40 10.18 8.33 1.22
N ALA A 41 8.88 8.16 1.01
CA ALA A 41 8.33 7.02 0.27
C ALA A 41 7.80 7.48 -1.10
N ILE A 42 8.05 6.68 -2.16
CA ILE A 42 7.66 6.98 -3.55
C ILE A 42 7.05 5.74 -4.18
N ASP A 43 5.79 5.81 -4.60
CA ASP A 43 5.14 4.79 -5.44
C ASP A 43 4.63 5.40 -6.73
N THR A 44 5.08 4.83 -7.84
CA THR A 44 4.67 5.21 -9.21
C THR A 44 4.37 3.97 -10.05
N CYS A 45 4.07 2.83 -9.39
CA CYS A 45 3.96 1.54 -10.07
C CYS A 45 2.78 1.41 -11.04
N THR A 46 1.75 2.27 -10.94
CA THR A 46 0.59 2.24 -11.85
C THR A 46 0.23 3.65 -12.33
N ASN A 47 -0.96 3.81 -12.91
CA ASN A 47 -1.54 5.12 -13.24
C ASN A 47 -1.85 5.98 -12.01
N ARG A 48 -1.76 5.42 -10.82
CA ARG A 48 -1.87 6.13 -9.54
C ARG A 48 -0.51 6.21 -8.89
N SER A 49 -0.10 7.43 -8.58
CA SER A 49 1.15 7.70 -7.88
C SER A 49 0.87 8.16 -6.45
N SER A 50 1.80 7.88 -5.54
CA SER A 50 1.73 8.39 -4.18
C SER A 50 3.13 8.67 -3.61
N VAL A 51 3.20 9.63 -2.69
CA VAL A 51 4.41 9.99 -1.95
C VAL A 51 4.06 10.23 -0.48
N ALA A 52 4.98 9.94 0.42
CA ALA A 52 4.79 10.16 1.84
C ALA A 52 6.11 10.57 2.52
N LEU A 53 5.99 11.29 3.63
CA LEU A 53 7.07 11.66 4.53
C LEU A 53 6.81 11.07 5.92
N ARG A 54 7.78 10.34 6.46
CA ARG A 54 7.72 9.70 7.77
C ARG A 54 8.90 10.12 8.63
N ASP A 55 8.60 10.47 9.86
CA ASP A 55 9.56 10.84 10.91
C ASP A 55 9.43 9.84 12.06
N GLY A 56 10.35 8.92 12.20
CA GLY A 56 10.27 7.86 13.19
C GLY A 56 8.93 7.10 13.10
N GLN A 57 8.10 7.19 14.13
CA GLN A 57 6.79 6.54 14.19
C GLN A 57 5.65 7.38 13.56
N VAL A 58 5.92 8.60 13.12
CA VAL A 58 4.91 9.55 12.68
C VAL A 58 4.88 9.68 11.16
N LEU A 59 3.74 9.38 10.54
CA LEU A 59 3.47 9.77 9.17
C LEU A 59 3.16 11.27 9.13
N ARG A 60 4.08 12.09 8.59
CA ARG A 60 3.97 13.56 8.58
C ARG A 60 3.04 14.06 7.50
N ALA A 61 3.13 13.49 6.31
CA ALA A 61 2.27 13.83 5.19
C ALA A 61 2.24 12.70 4.17
N GLU A 62 1.14 12.63 3.44
CA GLU A 62 0.95 11.70 2.32
C GLU A 62 0.13 12.40 1.24
N SER A 63 0.44 12.10 -0.01
CA SER A 63 -0.34 12.52 -1.18
C SER A 63 -0.47 11.38 -2.17
N SER A 64 -1.69 11.15 -2.66
CA SER A 64 -1.99 10.17 -3.72
C SER A 64 -2.79 10.86 -4.82
N TRP A 65 -2.47 10.58 -6.09
CA TRP A 65 -3.14 11.19 -7.23
C TRP A 65 -3.14 10.26 -8.45
N GLU A 66 -4.08 10.48 -9.34
CA GLU A 66 -4.01 9.87 -10.67
C GLU A 66 -2.94 10.58 -11.50
N SER A 67 -2.07 9.78 -12.07
CA SER A 67 -0.94 10.28 -12.84
C SER A 67 -1.19 9.99 -14.31
N ASP A 68 -1.52 11.02 -15.08
CA ASP A 68 -1.41 10.96 -16.51
C ASP A 68 0.06 10.75 -16.88
N ARG A 69 0.35 10.17 -18.03
CA ARG A 69 1.68 9.73 -18.54
C ARG A 69 2.91 10.64 -18.28
N ARG A 70 2.78 11.69 -17.47
CA ARG A 70 3.82 12.66 -17.07
C ARG A 70 4.35 12.42 -15.65
N HIS A 71 4.63 11.17 -15.31
CA HIS A 71 4.97 10.75 -13.95
C HIS A 71 6.11 11.58 -13.30
N THR A 72 7.24 11.80 -14.00
CA THR A 72 8.45 12.33 -13.37
C THR A 72 8.31 13.76 -12.84
N ALA A 73 7.78 14.67 -13.63
CA ALA A 73 7.65 16.08 -13.22
C ALA A 73 6.61 16.25 -12.11
N ALA A 74 5.51 15.50 -12.17
CA ALA A 74 4.47 15.52 -11.16
C ALA A 74 4.97 14.99 -9.80
N VAL A 75 5.73 13.89 -9.78
CA VAL A 75 6.28 13.29 -8.55
C VAL A 75 7.22 14.27 -7.85
N SER A 76 8.19 14.85 -8.57
CA SER A 76 9.13 15.81 -7.98
C SER A 76 8.45 17.05 -7.42
N ALA A 77 7.40 17.55 -8.11
CA ALA A 77 6.61 18.68 -7.62
C ALA A 77 5.82 18.32 -6.36
N GLN A 78 5.24 17.12 -6.29
CA GLN A 78 4.51 16.66 -5.10
C GLN A 78 5.44 16.41 -3.90
N ILE A 79 6.61 15.82 -4.12
CA ILE A 79 7.63 15.68 -3.06
C ILE A 79 7.96 17.07 -2.47
N ARG A 80 8.24 18.06 -3.31
CA ARG A 80 8.53 19.43 -2.86
C ARG A 80 7.37 19.99 -2.05
N ARG A 81 6.14 19.92 -2.55
CA ARG A 81 4.95 20.41 -1.84
C ARG A 81 4.76 19.76 -0.48
N LEU A 82 4.96 18.46 -0.39
CA LEU A 82 4.88 17.73 0.88
C LEU A 82 5.94 18.24 1.87
N MET A 83 7.19 18.36 1.41
CA MET A 83 8.30 18.86 2.23
C MET A 83 8.01 20.29 2.73
N ASP A 84 7.56 21.18 1.85
CA ASP A 84 7.23 22.55 2.18
C ASP A 84 6.07 22.63 3.19
N SER A 85 5.03 21.79 3.03
CA SER A 85 3.88 21.76 3.95
C SER A 85 4.23 21.28 5.37
N CYS A 86 5.32 20.52 5.52
CA CYS A 86 5.80 20.01 6.79
C CYS A 86 7.04 20.74 7.34
N ASP A 87 7.49 21.81 6.67
CA ASP A 87 8.76 22.51 6.93
C ASP A 87 9.98 21.56 6.99
N ILE A 88 9.97 20.53 6.13
CA ILE A 88 11.06 19.55 6.03
C ILE A 88 12.02 20.02 4.93
N LYS A 89 13.30 20.13 5.28
CA LYS A 89 14.38 20.44 4.33
C LYS A 89 14.94 19.17 3.71
N ALA A 90 15.44 19.25 2.48
CA ALA A 90 16.05 18.11 1.81
C ALA A 90 17.20 17.49 2.64
N ALA A 91 17.91 18.30 3.43
CA ALA A 91 18.98 17.86 4.31
C ALA A 91 18.52 16.87 5.41
N GLN A 92 17.24 16.85 5.73
CA GLN A 92 16.66 15.99 6.77
C GLN A 92 16.24 14.62 6.23
N ILE A 93 16.16 14.44 4.91
CA ILE A 93 15.89 13.13 4.31
C ILE A 93 17.13 12.24 4.50
N GLY A 94 16.96 11.12 5.17
CA GLY A 94 18.00 10.12 5.41
C GLY A 94 17.81 8.81 4.64
N ALA A 95 16.57 8.52 4.22
CA ALA A 95 16.25 7.31 3.47
C ALA A 95 15.15 7.53 2.45
N VAL A 96 15.15 6.71 1.39
CA VAL A 96 14.09 6.68 0.37
C VAL A 96 13.58 5.25 0.24
N ALA A 97 12.31 5.03 0.56
CA ALA A 97 11.59 3.80 0.23
C ALA A 97 10.93 3.96 -1.14
N VAL A 98 11.07 2.99 -2.02
CA VAL A 98 10.51 3.04 -3.37
C VAL A 98 9.80 1.75 -3.74
N ALA A 99 8.61 1.88 -4.33
CA ALA A 99 7.91 0.73 -4.89
C ALA A 99 8.64 0.25 -6.15
N ILE A 100 9.04 -1.03 -6.15
CA ILE A 100 9.83 -1.64 -7.23
C ILE A 100 9.00 -2.50 -8.19
N GLY A 101 7.67 -2.45 -8.10
CA GLY A 101 6.76 -3.24 -8.92
C GLY A 101 6.26 -4.52 -8.21
N PRO A 102 5.55 -5.39 -8.93
CA PRO A 102 5.20 -5.24 -10.35
C PRO A 102 4.29 -4.05 -10.64
N GLY A 103 4.16 -3.70 -11.93
CA GLY A 103 3.31 -2.59 -12.35
C GLY A 103 3.66 -2.07 -13.75
N SER A 104 3.32 -0.82 -14.01
CA SER A 104 3.65 -0.11 -15.25
C SER A 104 5.17 -0.04 -15.44
N PHE A 105 5.65 -0.53 -16.57
CA PHE A 105 7.06 -0.50 -16.92
C PHE A 105 7.72 0.88 -16.81
N THR A 106 7.04 1.92 -17.30
CA THR A 106 7.52 3.30 -17.23
C THR A 106 7.41 3.85 -15.81
N GLY A 107 6.30 3.59 -15.13
CA GLY A 107 6.04 4.08 -13.79
C GLY A 107 7.07 3.56 -12.78
N VAL A 108 7.28 2.25 -12.72
CA VAL A 108 8.27 1.63 -11.80
C VAL A 108 9.67 2.22 -12.02
N ARG A 109 10.10 2.35 -13.27
CA ARG A 109 11.41 2.93 -13.59
C ARG A 109 11.54 4.39 -13.22
N CYS A 110 10.46 5.16 -13.36
CA CYS A 110 10.41 6.56 -12.98
C CYS A 110 10.65 6.73 -11.47
N GLY A 111 9.90 6.03 -10.63
CA GLY A 111 10.07 6.08 -9.18
C GLY A 111 11.46 5.65 -8.74
N LEU A 112 11.93 4.53 -9.30
CA LEU A 112 13.26 4.00 -8.99
C LEU A 112 14.37 4.95 -9.43
N ALA A 113 14.27 5.60 -10.59
CA ALA A 113 15.25 6.57 -11.06
C ALA A 113 15.33 7.81 -10.16
N ILE A 114 14.16 8.30 -9.69
CA ILE A 114 14.10 9.41 -8.72
C ILE A 114 14.78 8.98 -7.41
N ALA A 115 14.42 7.82 -6.85
CA ALA A 115 14.99 7.32 -5.61
C ALA A 115 16.51 7.14 -5.70
N LYS A 116 16.99 6.49 -6.76
CA LYS A 116 18.44 6.30 -7.00
C LYS A 116 19.17 7.62 -7.21
N GLY A 117 18.58 8.56 -7.97
CA GLY A 117 19.15 9.88 -8.18
C GLY A 117 19.32 10.66 -6.89
N MET A 118 18.30 10.65 -6.02
CA MET A 118 18.36 11.28 -4.70
C MET A 118 19.41 10.61 -3.80
N ALA A 119 19.43 9.28 -3.79
CA ALA A 119 20.36 8.50 -2.98
C ALA A 119 21.82 8.75 -3.40
N SER A 120 22.10 8.68 -4.69
CA SER A 120 23.46 8.93 -5.20
C SER A 120 23.95 10.35 -4.99
N ALA A 121 23.05 11.34 -5.01
CA ALA A 121 23.41 12.74 -4.81
C ALA A 121 23.73 13.09 -3.35
N ARG A 122 23.25 12.27 -2.38
CA ARG A 122 23.30 12.61 -0.95
C ARG A 122 23.65 11.45 -0.03
N ASP A 123 24.09 10.34 -0.59
CA ASP A 123 24.44 9.12 0.16
C ASP A 123 23.26 8.65 1.08
N LEU A 124 22.04 8.63 0.51
CA LEU A 124 20.86 8.20 1.24
C LEU A 124 20.69 6.68 1.17
N VAL A 125 20.12 6.12 2.23
CA VAL A 125 19.67 4.73 2.23
C VAL A 125 18.50 4.55 1.26
N VAL A 126 18.51 3.44 0.50
CA VAL A 126 17.41 3.08 -0.40
C VAL A 126 16.79 1.76 0.03
N ILE A 127 15.47 1.68 -0.01
CA ILE A 127 14.71 0.47 0.32
C ILE A 127 13.67 0.23 -0.79
N GLY A 128 13.83 -0.88 -1.50
CA GLY A 128 12.86 -1.34 -2.48
C GLY A 128 11.76 -2.17 -1.83
N VAL A 129 10.50 -1.90 -2.16
CA VAL A 129 9.35 -2.65 -1.63
C VAL A 129 8.47 -3.12 -2.78
N ALA A 130 8.06 -4.38 -2.75
CA ALA A 130 7.14 -4.92 -3.75
C ALA A 130 5.77 -4.23 -3.66
N ALA A 131 5.15 -3.94 -4.79
CA ALA A 131 3.82 -3.33 -4.85
C ALA A 131 2.76 -4.17 -4.12
N PHE A 132 2.90 -5.48 -4.16
CA PHE A 132 2.05 -6.42 -3.44
C PHE A 132 2.09 -6.22 -1.92
N ASP A 133 3.29 -6.06 -1.35
CA ASP A 133 3.48 -5.86 0.09
C ASP A 133 2.81 -4.57 0.57
N ILE A 134 2.87 -3.50 -0.24
CA ILE A 134 2.22 -2.21 0.05
C ILE A 134 0.70 -2.37 0.11
N ILE A 135 0.11 -3.13 -0.83
CA ILE A 135 -1.32 -3.41 -0.85
C ILE A 135 -1.71 -4.28 0.35
N ALA A 136 -0.95 -5.35 0.60
CA ALA A 136 -1.24 -6.31 1.67
C ALA A 136 -1.20 -5.65 3.05
N SER A 137 -0.22 -4.78 3.31
CA SER A 137 -0.06 -4.10 4.60
C SER A 137 -1.20 -3.11 4.92
N ALA A 138 -1.97 -2.69 3.91
CA ALA A 138 -3.13 -1.82 4.08
C ALA A 138 -4.41 -2.57 4.49
N GLN A 139 -4.40 -3.92 4.48
CA GLN A 139 -5.61 -4.70 4.65
C GLN A 139 -5.88 -5.05 6.12
N PRO A 140 -7.16 -5.08 6.54
CA PRO A 140 -7.52 -5.61 7.85
C PRO A 140 -7.38 -7.14 7.87
N ASN A 141 -6.98 -7.69 9.02
CA ASN A 141 -7.02 -9.14 9.21
C ASN A 141 -8.47 -9.59 9.43
N LEU A 142 -9.04 -10.25 8.43
CA LEU A 142 -10.39 -10.79 8.45
C LEU A 142 -10.42 -12.32 8.68
N ASN A 143 -9.29 -12.94 9.04
CA ASN A 143 -9.12 -14.39 9.14
C ASN A 143 -9.42 -15.12 7.82
N LEU A 144 -9.21 -14.44 6.70
CA LEU A 144 -9.30 -14.97 5.34
C LEU A 144 -7.95 -14.86 4.66
N PRO A 145 -7.59 -15.79 3.78
CA PRO A 145 -6.45 -15.59 2.90
C PRO A 145 -6.62 -14.28 2.11
N LEU A 146 -5.50 -13.63 1.83
CA LEU A 146 -5.48 -12.38 1.11
C LEU A 146 -4.86 -12.57 -0.27
N LEU A 147 -5.49 -12.02 -1.30
CA LEU A 147 -4.99 -12.01 -2.67
C LEU A 147 -4.81 -10.56 -3.14
N THR A 148 -3.56 -10.17 -3.35
CA THR A 148 -3.24 -8.84 -3.88
C THR A 148 -3.10 -8.89 -5.39
N LEU A 149 -3.70 -7.91 -6.07
CA LEU A 149 -3.78 -7.81 -7.51
C LEU A 149 -3.09 -6.53 -8.00
N VAL A 150 -2.23 -6.66 -9.01
CA VAL A 150 -1.63 -5.53 -9.71
C VAL A 150 -1.87 -5.70 -11.21
N GLU A 151 -2.60 -4.76 -11.82
CA GLU A 151 -2.84 -4.77 -13.25
C GLU A 151 -1.55 -4.49 -14.03
N ILE A 152 -1.21 -5.38 -14.97
CA ILE A 152 -0.01 -5.27 -15.79
C ILE A 152 -0.32 -5.03 -17.28
N GLY A 153 -1.57 -4.70 -17.59
CA GLY A 153 -2.09 -4.46 -18.94
C GLY A 153 -2.33 -5.73 -19.76
N ARG A 154 -2.90 -5.57 -20.94
CA ARG A 154 -3.23 -6.65 -21.88
C ARG A 154 -4.11 -7.75 -21.26
N GLU A 155 -5.15 -7.34 -20.50
CA GLU A 155 -6.08 -8.28 -19.84
C GLU A 155 -5.41 -9.27 -18.86
N ARG A 156 -4.22 -8.92 -18.35
CA ARG A 156 -3.47 -9.74 -17.40
C ARG A 156 -3.29 -9.01 -16.07
N VAL A 157 -3.22 -9.82 -15.03
CA VAL A 157 -3.04 -9.36 -13.67
C VAL A 157 -1.91 -10.16 -13.01
N ALA A 158 -1.04 -9.46 -12.30
CA ALA A 158 -0.08 -10.07 -11.41
C ALA A 158 -0.77 -10.30 -10.06
N VAL A 159 -0.60 -11.50 -9.49
CA VAL A 159 -1.28 -11.92 -8.26
C VAL A 159 -0.28 -12.46 -7.25
N GLN A 160 -0.43 -12.07 -6.00
CA GLN A 160 0.32 -12.62 -4.87
C GLN A 160 -0.65 -12.98 -3.75
N ARG A 161 -0.53 -14.22 -3.24
CA ARG A 161 -1.30 -14.69 -2.09
C ARG A 161 -0.53 -14.41 -0.80
N TYR A 162 -1.28 -14.08 0.25
CA TYR A 162 -0.79 -13.92 1.61
C TYR A 162 -1.66 -14.71 2.58
N GLU A 163 -1.05 -15.18 3.64
CA GLU A 163 -1.72 -15.71 4.82
C GLU A 163 -1.42 -14.81 6.02
N TRP A 164 -2.27 -14.87 7.05
CA TRP A 164 -2.07 -14.07 8.24
C TRP A 164 -1.27 -14.83 9.29
N GLN A 165 -0.17 -14.24 9.76
CA GLN A 165 0.65 -14.73 10.86
C GLN A 165 0.86 -13.60 11.86
N ASP A 166 0.52 -13.80 13.13
CA ASP A 166 0.65 -12.79 14.19
C ASP A 166 0.04 -11.43 13.81
N GLY A 167 -1.10 -11.43 13.12
CA GLY A 167 -1.80 -10.23 12.69
C GLY A 167 -1.18 -9.51 11.49
N ARG A 168 -0.14 -10.07 10.86
CA ARG A 168 0.53 -9.52 9.69
C ARG A 168 0.34 -10.40 8.45
N PRO A 169 0.22 -9.81 7.26
CA PRO A 169 0.19 -10.58 6.02
C PRO A 169 1.60 -11.11 5.70
N VAL A 170 1.70 -12.42 5.50
CA VAL A 170 2.94 -13.11 5.12
C VAL A 170 2.76 -13.77 3.77
N VAL A 171 3.74 -13.61 2.89
CA VAL A 171 3.72 -14.16 1.52
C VAL A 171 3.48 -15.67 1.55
N ALA A 172 2.49 -16.14 0.80
CA ALA A 172 2.12 -17.55 0.66
C ALA A 172 2.30 -18.00 -0.80
N GLY A 173 3.45 -18.61 -1.08
CA GLY A 173 3.81 -19.07 -2.41
C GLY A 173 4.37 -18.00 -3.35
N GLU A 174 4.64 -18.38 -4.57
CA GLU A 174 5.17 -17.46 -5.59
C GLU A 174 4.07 -16.64 -6.26
N TRP A 175 4.38 -15.41 -6.60
CA TRP A 175 3.47 -14.58 -7.38
C TRP A 175 3.39 -15.07 -8.84
N ARG A 176 2.26 -14.84 -9.48
CA ARG A 176 1.96 -15.31 -10.84
C ARG A 176 1.32 -14.23 -11.68
N ILE A 177 1.37 -14.42 -12.99
CA ILE A 177 0.62 -13.62 -13.95
C ILE A 177 -0.47 -14.49 -14.54
N LEU A 178 -1.69 -14.04 -14.45
CA LEU A 178 -2.87 -14.74 -14.94
C LEU A 178 -3.68 -13.82 -15.87
N ALA A 179 -4.43 -14.42 -16.80
CA ALA A 179 -5.56 -13.74 -17.38
C ALA A 179 -6.68 -13.62 -16.34
N TRP A 180 -7.52 -12.61 -16.42
CA TRP A 180 -8.61 -12.42 -15.46
C TRP A 180 -9.57 -13.61 -15.37
N ARG A 181 -9.78 -14.32 -16.48
CA ARG A 181 -10.62 -15.53 -16.51
C ARG A 181 -9.97 -16.69 -15.73
N ASP A 182 -8.67 -16.85 -15.89
CA ASP A 182 -7.94 -17.92 -15.20
C ASP A 182 -7.83 -17.63 -13.69
N LEU A 183 -7.67 -16.36 -13.33
CA LEU A 183 -7.76 -15.93 -11.94
C LEU A 183 -9.12 -16.28 -11.34
N ALA A 184 -10.21 -15.88 -12.00
CA ALA A 184 -11.57 -16.17 -11.54
C ALA A 184 -11.81 -17.68 -11.36
N ALA A 185 -11.36 -18.52 -12.30
CA ALA A 185 -11.47 -19.96 -12.23
C ALA A 185 -10.63 -20.59 -11.10
N SER A 186 -9.59 -19.89 -10.63
CA SER A 186 -8.71 -20.38 -9.55
C SER A 186 -9.23 -20.07 -8.14
N ILE A 187 -10.29 -19.27 -8.01
CA ILE A 187 -10.85 -18.90 -6.69
C ILE A 187 -11.95 -19.91 -6.32
N ASP A 188 -11.59 -20.93 -5.59
CA ASP A 188 -12.45 -22.06 -5.19
C ASP A 188 -12.97 -21.94 -3.74
N ALA A 189 -12.38 -21.08 -2.92
CA ALA A 189 -12.74 -20.85 -1.52
C ALA A 189 -12.77 -19.34 -1.20
N PRO A 190 -13.44 -18.94 -0.09
CA PRO A 190 -13.50 -17.53 0.31
C PRO A 190 -12.11 -16.93 0.48
N ILE A 191 -11.88 -15.80 -0.20
CA ILE A 191 -10.60 -15.08 -0.20
C ILE A 191 -10.86 -13.58 -0.26
N TRP A 192 -10.09 -12.80 0.52
CA TRP A 192 -10.13 -11.34 0.46
C TRP A 192 -9.26 -10.85 -0.69
N VAL A 193 -9.86 -10.13 -1.63
CA VAL A 193 -9.20 -9.66 -2.86
C VAL A 193 -9.03 -8.16 -2.81
N CYS A 194 -7.82 -7.65 -3.05
CA CYS A 194 -7.51 -6.22 -3.01
C CYS A 194 -6.47 -5.80 -4.05
N GLY A 195 -6.39 -4.50 -4.30
CA GLY A 195 -5.49 -3.90 -5.29
C GLY A 195 -6.22 -3.43 -6.54
N ASP A 196 -5.59 -3.58 -7.69
CA ASP A 196 -6.11 -3.07 -8.96
C ASP A 196 -7.22 -4.01 -9.52
N VAL A 197 -8.45 -3.87 -8.99
CA VAL A 197 -9.63 -4.61 -9.47
C VAL A 197 -10.50 -3.68 -10.33
N PRO A 198 -10.50 -3.82 -11.67
CA PRO A 198 -11.36 -3.03 -12.52
C PRO A 198 -12.84 -3.29 -12.20
N ALA A 199 -13.65 -2.23 -12.08
CA ALA A 199 -15.07 -2.33 -11.72
C ALA A 199 -15.86 -3.29 -12.61
N GLY A 200 -15.57 -3.32 -13.92
CA GLY A 200 -16.22 -4.22 -14.88
C GLY A 200 -15.85 -5.70 -14.72
N LEU A 201 -14.81 -6.04 -13.96
CA LEU A 201 -14.33 -7.40 -13.75
C LEU A 201 -14.69 -7.97 -12.36
N MET A 202 -15.24 -7.17 -11.45
CA MET A 202 -15.62 -7.63 -10.11
C MET A 202 -16.59 -8.81 -10.15
N ALA A 203 -17.60 -8.74 -11.02
CA ALA A 203 -18.57 -9.83 -11.17
C ALA A 203 -17.97 -11.14 -11.73
N LEU A 204 -16.86 -11.04 -12.48
CA LEU A 204 -16.16 -12.18 -13.04
C LEU A 204 -15.48 -13.03 -11.97
N LEU A 205 -15.02 -12.41 -10.87
CA LEU A 205 -14.28 -13.09 -9.82
C LEU A 205 -15.12 -14.09 -9.00
N GLY A 206 -16.44 -14.04 -9.13
CA GLY A 206 -17.36 -14.97 -8.47
C GLY A 206 -17.64 -14.65 -7.00
N GLN A 207 -18.45 -15.51 -6.35
CA GLN A 207 -18.95 -15.28 -4.98
C GLN A 207 -17.89 -15.51 -3.89
N ASN A 208 -16.87 -16.30 -4.18
CA ASN A 208 -15.77 -16.56 -3.23
C ASN A 208 -14.78 -15.41 -3.13
N ALA A 209 -14.74 -14.50 -4.11
CA ALA A 209 -13.90 -13.32 -4.08
C ALA A 209 -14.59 -12.19 -3.33
N ILE A 210 -14.15 -11.92 -2.11
CA ILE A 210 -14.64 -10.78 -1.32
C ILE A 210 -13.74 -9.60 -1.65
N VAL A 211 -14.21 -8.73 -2.56
CA VAL A 211 -13.42 -7.60 -3.03
C VAL A 211 -13.40 -6.48 -2.00
N ALA A 212 -12.21 -6.01 -1.66
CA ALA A 212 -12.00 -4.90 -0.74
C ALA A 212 -12.71 -3.62 -1.22
N PRO A 213 -13.26 -2.79 -0.32
CA PRO A 213 -13.82 -1.50 -0.69
C PRO A 213 -12.75 -0.57 -1.27
N ALA A 214 -13.17 0.36 -2.13
CA ALA A 214 -12.27 1.21 -2.90
C ALA A 214 -11.15 1.91 -2.10
N PRO A 215 -11.36 2.43 -0.87
CA PRO A 215 -10.28 3.03 -0.09
C PRO A 215 -9.15 2.06 0.28
N LEU A 216 -9.45 0.77 0.45
CA LEU A 216 -8.48 -0.27 0.77
C LEU A 216 -7.75 -0.83 -0.48
N ASN A 217 -8.26 -0.53 -1.66
CA ASN A 217 -7.60 -0.88 -2.92
C ASN A 217 -6.54 0.16 -3.35
N LEU A 218 -6.44 1.25 -2.60
CA LEU A 218 -5.51 2.31 -2.90
C LEU A 218 -4.12 1.98 -2.37
N ARG A 219 -3.11 1.91 -3.24
CA ARG A 219 -1.71 1.86 -2.79
C ARG A 219 -1.33 3.23 -2.27
N ARG A 220 -1.10 3.30 -0.98
CA ARG A 220 -0.75 4.52 -0.26
C ARG A 220 0.71 4.48 0.14
N ALA A 221 1.43 5.57 -0.15
CA ALA A 221 2.84 5.68 0.21
C ALA A 221 3.09 5.67 1.74
N GLY A 222 2.07 5.92 2.56
CA GLY A 222 2.14 5.75 3.99
C GLY A 222 2.50 4.32 4.41
N TYR A 223 1.88 3.31 3.79
CA TYR A 223 2.22 1.90 4.04
C TYR A 223 3.59 1.52 3.49
N LEU A 224 3.98 2.07 2.34
CA LEU A 224 5.34 1.94 1.83
C LEU A 224 6.36 2.53 2.81
N ALA A 225 6.05 3.69 3.40
CA ALA A 225 6.90 4.33 4.41
C ALA A 225 7.00 3.49 5.69
N GLU A 226 5.91 2.82 6.10
CA GLU A 226 5.91 1.88 7.24
C GLU A 226 6.88 0.74 7.01
N ILE A 227 6.69 -0.01 5.92
CA ILE A 227 7.55 -1.14 5.55
C ILE A 227 9.00 -0.68 5.37
N GLY A 228 9.21 0.45 4.70
CA GLY A 228 10.54 1.04 4.49
C GLY A 228 11.24 1.38 5.79
N TYR A 229 10.52 1.99 6.73
CA TYR A 229 11.07 2.33 8.04
C TYR A 229 11.41 1.10 8.88
N GLU A 230 10.55 0.08 8.92
CA GLU A 230 10.84 -1.19 9.61
C GLU A 230 12.10 -1.87 9.04
N ARG A 231 12.24 -1.89 7.70
CA ARG A 231 13.44 -2.44 7.05
C ARG A 231 14.68 -1.62 7.37
N TRP A 232 14.59 -0.31 7.32
CA TRP A 232 15.70 0.59 7.66
C TRP A 232 16.14 0.42 9.10
N ALA A 233 15.20 0.45 10.04
CA ALA A 233 15.48 0.27 11.47
C ALA A 233 16.12 -1.10 11.79
N SER A 234 15.83 -2.13 10.98
CA SER A 234 16.43 -3.47 11.11
C SER A 234 17.70 -3.68 10.26
N GLY A 235 18.20 -2.63 9.58
CA GLY A 235 19.39 -2.72 8.71
C GLY A 235 19.15 -3.46 7.39
N LYS A 236 17.91 -3.76 7.04
CA LYS A 236 17.54 -4.43 5.77
C LYS A 236 17.37 -3.38 4.68
N VAL A 237 18.47 -2.97 4.10
CA VAL A 237 18.53 -1.92 3.07
C VAL A 237 19.06 -2.49 1.76
N ASP A 238 18.79 -1.81 0.66
CA ASP A 238 19.22 -2.24 -0.67
C ASP A 238 20.43 -1.44 -1.15
N ASP A 239 21.22 -2.08 -1.99
CA ASP A 239 22.29 -1.40 -2.71
C ASP A 239 21.71 -0.58 -3.87
N VAL A 240 22.02 0.70 -3.90
CA VAL A 240 21.54 1.64 -4.90
C VAL A 240 21.92 1.26 -6.34
N LEU A 241 23.04 0.57 -6.54
CA LEU A 241 23.52 0.16 -7.86
C LEU A 241 22.75 -1.07 -8.36
N THR A 242 22.52 -2.05 -7.49
CA THR A 242 21.96 -3.35 -7.85
C THR A 242 20.45 -3.42 -7.72
N LEU A 243 19.79 -2.51 -6.96
CA LEU A 243 18.33 -2.48 -6.85
C LEU A 243 17.68 -2.33 -8.23
N THR A 244 16.83 -3.27 -8.60
CA THR A 244 16.16 -3.32 -9.91
C THR A 244 14.66 -3.49 -9.76
N PRO A 245 13.86 -3.09 -10.77
CA PRO A 245 12.44 -3.38 -10.79
C PRO A 245 12.15 -4.88 -10.79
N ILE A 246 11.04 -5.26 -10.14
CA ILE A 246 10.44 -6.58 -10.28
C ILE A 246 9.69 -6.59 -11.61
N TYR A 247 10.21 -7.35 -12.56
CA TYR A 247 9.53 -7.59 -13.82
C TYR A 247 8.84 -8.92 -13.83
N PRO A 248 7.73 -9.04 -14.58
CA PRO A 248 7.17 -10.34 -14.89
C PRO A 248 8.26 -11.26 -15.42
N PRO A 249 8.32 -12.54 -15.00
CA PRO A 249 9.17 -13.50 -15.65
C PRO A 249 8.85 -13.46 -17.15
N GLU A 250 9.87 -13.30 -18.00
CA GLU A 250 9.68 -13.39 -19.43
C GLU A 250 8.92 -14.68 -19.73
N ASN A 251 7.83 -14.57 -20.50
CA ASN A 251 7.04 -15.73 -20.91
C ASN A 251 7.92 -16.78 -21.56
N LYS A 252 8.49 -17.69 -20.80
CA LYS A 252 8.82 -18.99 -21.37
C LYS A 252 7.48 -19.55 -21.84
N PRO A 253 7.32 -19.91 -23.14
CA PRO A 253 6.12 -20.59 -23.58
C PRO A 253 5.91 -21.74 -22.59
N GLN A 254 4.73 -21.80 -21.95
CA GLN A 254 4.36 -22.97 -21.19
C GLN A 254 4.59 -24.13 -22.15
N GLU A 255 5.53 -25.02 -21.84
CA GLU A 255 5.58 -26.33 -22.42
C GLU A 255 4.21 -26.93 -22.14
N GLN A 256 3.34 -26.83 -23.16
CA GLN A 256 2.09 -27.55 -23.18
C GLN A 256 2.44 -28.98 -22.84
N SER A 257 1.99 -29.42 -21.68
CA SER A 257 2.23 -30.73 -21.12
C SER A 257 1.98 -31.79 -22.22
N ARG A 258 3.05 -32.33 -22.77
CA ARG A 258 3.07 -33.54 -23.57
C ARG A 258 2.76 -34.76 -22.69
N ILE A 259 1.70 -34.71 -21.91
CA ILE A 259 1.18 -35.82 -21.08
C ILE A 259 -0.11 -36.39 -21.71
N GLY A 260 -0.42 -36.08 -22.95
CA GLY A 260 -1.57 -36.62 -23.67
C GLY A 260 -1.26 -37.60 -24.81
N ALA A 261 -0.01 -37.89 -25.11
CA ALA A 261 0.36 -38.66 -26.31
C ALA A 261 1.07 -40.02 -26.06
N GLN A 262 1.09 -40.48 -24.82
CA GLN A 262 1.74 -41.77 -24.49
C GLN A 262 0.79 -42.86 -23.92
N LEU A 263 -0.53 -42.70 -24.04
CA LEU A 263 -1.51 -43.74 -23.65
C LEU A 263 -2.34 -44.26 -24.81
N MET A 264 -1.86 -44.11 -26.05
CA MET A 264 -2.43 -44.78 -27.23
C MET A 264 -1.29 -45.36 -28.09
N GLN A 265 -0.53 -46.32 -27.57
CA GLN A 265 0.16 -47.34 -28.34
C GLN A 265 0.21 -48.62 -27.50
#